data_9aac2974750946da74bb9209504c60c1
#
_entry.id   9aac2974750946da74bb9209504c60c1
#
_cell.length_a   1.000
_cell.length_b   1.000
_cell.length_c   1.000
_cell.angle_alpha   90.00
_cell.angle_beta   90.00
_cell.angle_gamma   90.00
#
_symmetry.space_group_name_H-M   'P 1'
#
loop_
_entity.id
_entity.type
_entity.pdbx_description
1 polymer ?
#
loop_
_entity_poly.entity_id
_entity_poly.type
_entity_poly.pdbx_seq_one_letter_code
_entity_poly.pdbx_strand_id
1 'polypeptide(L)'
;MRESTTRGAIRTHLGRKRTGPRARALRVSTLRRIGEVTGAERHRQEQLFDRLHDSFQELLRQAGETTLATVDKALETACNGLVAAGEFTAENGERLRQFIKRDLLHRDNPALTFRSGDITGAGTLSCAGCGWTIVTNRTTVLPPCPHCSETAYRKSA
;
A
#
# COMPACT_ATOMS: atom_id res chain seq x y z
N MET A 1 -63.81 50.64 28.29
CA MET A 1 -64.34 50.15 27.02
C MET A 1 -63.32 49.13 26.50
N ARG A 2 -63.78 47.94 26.18
CA ARG A 2 -62.98 46.73 25.92
C ARG A 2 -62.75 46.58 24.44
N GLU A 3 -61.56 46.31 24.04
CA GLU A 3 -61.32 45.77 22.68
C GLU A 3 -60.34 44.61 22.73
N SER A 4 -60.81 43.49 22.17
CA SER A 4 -60.18 42.20 22.12
C SER A 4 -59.29 42.09 20.88
N THR A 5 -58.04 41.71 21.06
CA THR A 5 -57.08 41.48 19.98
C THR A 5 -56.92 39.97 19.74
N THR A 6 -57.35 39.55 18.59
CA THR A 6 -57.24 38.14 18.10
C THR A 6 -55.84 37.86 17.56
N ARG A 7 -55.14 36.90 18.15
CA ARG A 7 -53.83 36.39 17.65
C ARG A 7 -54.01 35.33 16.62
N GLY A 8 -53.60 35.60 15.37
CA GLY A 8 -53.46 34.60 14.32
C GLY A 8 -52.13 33.87 14.43
N ALA A 9 -52.15 32.58 14.68
CA ALA A 9 -50.98 31.71 14.66
C ALA A 9 -50.69 31.20 13.27
N ILE A 10 -49.55 31.57 12.69
CA ILE A 10 -49.04 31.04 11.43
C ILE A 10 -48.25 29.77 11.75
N ARG A 11 -48.79 28.59 11.37
CA ARG A 11 -48.10 27.31 11.39
C ARG A 11 -47.24 27.18 10.13
N THR A 12 -45.91 27.29 10.28
CA THR A 12 -44.96 26.92 9.24
C THR A 12 -44.70 25.43 9.32
N HIS A 13 -45.21 24.69 8.33
CA HIS A 13 -44.85 23.29 8.10
C HIS A 13 -43.42 23.20 7.49
N LEU A 14 -42.41 22.93 8.34
CA LEU A 14 -41.10 22.53 7.89
C LEU A 14 -41.16 21.06 7.46
N GLY A 15 -41.19 20.84 6.14
CA GLY A 15 -41.10 19.53 5.53
C GLY A 15 -39.77 18.88 5.83
N ARG A 16 -39.74 17.90 6.74
CA ARG A 16 -38.58 17.00 6.94
C ARG A 16 -38.37 16.16 5.69
N LYS A 17 -37.34 16.49 4.90
CA LYS A 17 -36.86 15.60 3.85
C LYS A 17 -36.23 14.37 4.54
N ARG A 18 -36.94 13.25 4.49
CA ARG A 18 -36.42 11.94 4.91
C ARG A 18 -35.36 11.53 3.91
N THR A 19 -34.09 11.74 4.25
CA THR A 19 -32.96 11.11 3.57
C THR A 19 -32.93 9.63 3.95
N GLY A 20 -33.42 8.79 3.06
CA GLY A 20 -33.58 7.36 3.27
C GLY A 20 -32.19 6.66 3.40
N PRO A 21 -32.13 5.53 4.13
CA PRO A 21 -30.90 4.79 4.41
C PRO A 21 -30.19 4.20 3.16
N ARG A 22 -30.82 4.23 1.98
CA ARG A 22 -30.25 3.71 0.72
C ARG A 22 -29.07 4.51 0.15
N ALA A 23 -29.00 5.83 0.37
CA ALA A 23 -27.90 6.64 -0.16
C ALA A 23 -26.56 6.43 0.56
N ARG A 24 -26.59 5.96 1.81
CA ARG A 24 -25.39 5.72 2.61
C ARG A 24 -24.72 4.37 2.29
N ALA A 25 -25.51 3.36 1.95
CA ALA A 25 -25.01 2.02 1.62
C ALA A 25 -24.26 1.98 0.27
N LEU A 26 -24.70 2.75 -0.72
CA LEU A 26 -24.05 2.81 -2.04
C LEU A 26 -22.67 3.49 -2.00
N ARG A 27 -22.46 4.47 -1.13
CA ARG A 27 -21.13 5.13 -1.00
C ARG A 27 -20.08 4.26 -0.32
N VAL A 28 -20.46 3.41 0.62
CA VAL A 28 -19.51 2.52 1.32
C VAL A 28 -19.06 1.37 0.42
N SER A 29 -19.95 0.84 -0.43
CA SER A 29 -19.59 -0.26 -1.35
C SER A 29 -18.70 0.20 -2.50
N THR A 30 -18.80 1.45 -2.95
CA THR A 30 -17.97 1.99 -4.04
C THR A 30 -16.56 2.33 -3.55
N LEU A 31 -16.39 2.80 -2.31
CA LEU A 31 -15.08 3.08 -1.72
C LEU A 31 -14.30 1.82 -1.35
N ARG A 32 -14.96 0.70 -1.05
CA ARG A 32 -14.28 -0.58 -0.82
C ARG A 32 -13.63 -1.18 -2.08
N ARG A 33 -14.12 -0.88 -3.26
CA ARG A 33 -13.58 -1.42 -4.53
C ARG A 33 -12.30 -0.73 -5.02
N ILE A 34 -11.95 0.46 -4.51
CA ILE A 34 -10.77 1.22 -4.97
C ILE A 34 -9.47 0.78 -4.28
N GLY A 35 -9.54 -0.07 -3.25
CA GLY A 35 -8.37 -0.49 -2.45
C GLY A 35 -8.09 -1.98 -2.38
N GLU A 36 -8.95 -2.84 -2.92
CA GLU A 36 -8.72 -4.29 -2.93
C GLU A 36 -7.99 -4.69 -4.21
N VAL A 37 -6.67 -4.65 -4.15
CA VAL A 37 -5.82 -5.38 -5.10
C VAL A 37 -6.26 -6.84 -5.05
N THR A 38 -6.77 -7.37 -6.16
CA THR A 38 -7.23 -8.77 -6.22
C THR A 38 -6.10 -9.72 -5.83
N GLY A 39 -6.43 -10.91 -5.30
CA GLY A 39 -5.41 -11.90 -4.95
C GLY A 39 -4.50 -12.24 -6.13
N ALA A 40 -5.05 -12.29 -7.35
CA ALA A 40 -4.31 -12.52 -8.59
C ALA A 40 -3.33 -11.37 -8.89
N GLU A 41 -3.72 -10.13 -8.68
CA GLU A 41 -2.85 -8.95 -8.87
C GLU A 41 -1.70 -8.93 -7.87
N ARG A 42 -1.97 -9.24 -6.60
CA ARG A 42 -0.93 -9.39 -5.57
C ARG A 42 0.08 -10.47 -5.95
N HIS A 43 -0.40 -11.64 -6.33
CA HIS A 43 0.47 -12.76 -6.70
C HIS A 43 1.33 -12.41 -7.92
N ARG A 44 0.77 -11.71 -8.90
CA ARG A 44 1.53 -11.21 -10.05
C ARG A 44 2.61 -10.22 -9.63
N GLN A 45 2.30 -9.28 -8.74
CA GLN A 45 3.28 -8.31 -8.23
C GLN A 45 4.41 -9.01 -7.45
N GLU A 46 4.09 -10.01 -6.64
CA GLU A 46 5.09 -10.83 -5.94
C GLU A 46 6.01 -11.56 -6.93
N GLN A 47 5.47 -12.20 -7.95
CA GLN A 47 6.27 -12.87 -8.98
C GLN A 47 7.18 -11.92 -9.76
N LEU A 48 6.68 -10.73 -10.11
CA LEU A 48 7.47 -9.71 -10.80
C LEU A 48 8.59 -9.18 -9.91
N PHE A 49 8.34 -9.03 -8.62
CA PHE A 49 9.35 -8.64 -7.65
C PHE A 49 10.46 -9.71 -7.55
N ASP A 50 10.09 -10.99 -7.43
CA ASP A 50 11.05 -12.09 -7.34
C ASP A 50 11.95 -12.11 -8.59
N ARG A 51 11.39 -11.99 -9.79
CA ARG A 51 12.16 -11.92 -11.04
C ARG A 51 13.15 -10.75 -11.08
N LEU A 52 12.69 -9.56 -10.67
CA LEU A 52 13.57 -8.40 -10.61
C LEU A 52 14.68 -8.60 -9.59
N HIS A 53 14.34 -9.17 -8.44
CA HIS A 53 15.30 -9.47 -7.38
C HIS A 53 16.35 -10.51 -7.85
N ASP A 54 15.94 -11.57 -8.51
CA ASP A 54 16.84 -12.60 -9.03
C ASP A 54 17.80 -12.03 -10.10
N SER A 55 17.26 -11.27 -11.06
CA SER A 55 18.07 -10.60 -12.09
C SER A 55 19.07 -9.61 -11.48
N PHE A 56 18.64 -8.86 -10.47
CA PHE A 56 19.50 -7.95 -9.73
C PHE A 56 20.60 -8.67 -8.97
N GLN A 57 20.30 -9.76 -8.27
CA GLN A 57 21.28 -10.57 -7.54
C GLN A 57 22.37 -11.13 -8.48
N GLU A 58 21.96 -11.60 -9.66
CA GLU A 58 22.91 -12.08 -10.66
C GLU A 58 23.85 -10.98 -11.15
N LEU A 59 23.34 -9.77 -11.40
CA LEU A 59 24.17 -8.63 -11.80
C LEU A 59 25.12 -8.18 -10.70
N LEU A 60 24.71 -8.22 -9.43
CA LEU A 60 25.60 -7.94 -8.30
C LEU A 60 26.71 -8.98 -8.17
N ARG A 61 26.38 -10.26 -8.37
CA ARG A 61 27.38 -11.34 -8.34
C ARG A 61 28.43 -11.17 -9.43
N GLN A 62 28.03 -10.69 -10.61
CA GLN A 62 28.95 -10.42 -11.73
C GLN A 62 29.81 -9.17 -11.48
N ALA A 63 29.31 -8.18 -10.76
CA ALA A 63 30.04 -6.95 -10.48
C ALA A 63 31.21 -7.12 -9.51
N GLY A 64 31.17 -8.15 -8.64
CA GLY A 64 32.25 -8.47 -7.69
C GLY A 64 32.38 -7.51 -6.51
N GLU A 65 31.91 -6.27 -6.64
CA GLU A 65 31.93 -5.24 -5.58
C GLU A 65 30.53 -4.72 -5.29
N THR A 66 30.19 -4.63 -4.00
CA THR A 66 28.86 -4.16 -3.55
C THR A 66 28.97 -2.74 -3.00
N THR A 67 29.07 -1.76 -3.88
CA THR A 67 28.95 -0.34 -3.53
C THR A 67 27.53 0.15 -3.80
N LEU A 68 27.13 1.28 -3.19
CA LEU A 68 25.81 1.88 -3.47
C LEU A 68 25.61 2.18 -4.97
N ALA A 69 26.68 2.62 -5.64
CA ALA A 69 26.63 2.90 -7.08
C ALA A 69 26.44 1.63 -7.92
N THR A 70 27.12 0.52 -7.55
CA THR A 70 26.93 -0.78 -8.21
C THR A 70 25.54 -1.34 -7.97
N VAL A 71 24.99 -1.18 -6.77
CA VAL A 71 23.60 -1.58 -6.44
C VAL A 71 22.60 -0.81 -7.28
N ASP A 72 22.70 0.52 -7.34
CA ASP A 72 21.77 1.35 -8.13
C ASP A 72 21.85 1.01 -9.63
N LYS A 73 23.06 0.82 -10.16
CA LYS A 73 23.29 0.45 -11.56
C LYS A 73 22.76 -0.96 -11.90
N ALA A 74 22.95 -1.92 -11.01
CA ALA A 74 22.44 -3.27 -11.18
C ALA A 74 20.90 -3.31 -11.18
N LEU A 75 20.27 -2.58 -10.24
CA LEU A 75 18.81 -2.46 -10.20
C LEU A 75 18.25 -1.78 -11.45
N GLU A 76 18.89 -0.72 -11.93
CA GLU A 76 18.49 -0.04 -13.16
C GLU A 76 18.62 -0.97 -14.37
N THR A 77 19.74 -1.68 -14.48
CA THR A 77 19.98 -2.61 -15.58
C THR A 77 18.99 -3.77 -15.59
N ALA A 78 18.72 -4.37 -14.42
CA ALA A 78 17.73 -5.42 -14.28
C ALA A 78 16.31 -4.94 -14.66
N CYS A 79 15.92 -3.78 -14.17
CA CYS A 79 14.62 -3.18 -14.48
C CYS A 79 14.47 -2.92 -15.98
N ASN A 80 15.47 -2.28 -16.61
CA ASN A 80 15.45 -1.96 -18.04
C ASN A 80 15.42 -3.23 -18.91
N GLY A 81 16.15 -4.28 -18.51
CA GLY A 81 16.15 -5.57 -19.21
C GLY A 81 14.75 -6.21 -19.20
N LEU A 82 14.08 -6.24 -18.07
CA LEU A 82 12.74 -6.82 -17.95
C LEU A 82 11.66 -5.97 -18.63
N VAL A 83 11.81 -4.64 -18.64
CA VAL A 83 10.93 -3.74 -19.43
C VAL A 83 11.13 -3.98 -20.92
N ALA A 84 12.37 -4.10 -21.40
CA ALA A 84 12.67 -4.40 -22.80
C ALA A 84 12.16 -5.78 -23.24
N ALA A 85 12.16 -6.75 -22.33
CA ALA A 85 11.59 -8.09 -22.57
C ALA A 85 10.04 -8.09 -22.56
N GLY A 86 9.40 -6.96 -22.27
CA GLY A 86 7.93 -6.85 -22.20
C GLY A 86 7.31 -7.49 -20.95
N GLU A 87 8.11 -7.85 -19.95
CA GLU A 87 7.63 -8.44 -18.70
C GLU A 87 7.08 -7.38 -17.74
N PHE A 88 7.64 -6.15 -17.79
CA PHE A 88 7.23 -5.02 -16.98
C PHE A 88 6.76 -3.84 -17.85
N THR A 89 5.85 -3.05 -17.32
CA THR A 89 5.70 -1.66 -17.74
C THR A 89 6.79 -0.81 -17.06
N ALA A 90 7.21 0.30 -17.66
CA ALA A 90 8.20 1.19 -17.06
C ALA A 90 7.79 1.66 -15.65
N GLU A 91 6.50 1.96 -15.46
CA GLU A 91 5.93 2.37 -14.17
C GLU A 91 6.04 1.27 -13.11
N ASN A 92 5.67 0.03 -13.46
CA ASN A 92 5.76 -1.11 -12.54
C ASN A 92 7.21 -1.45 -12.20
N GLY A 93 8.11 -1.37 -13.19
CA GLY A 93 9.54 -1.58 -12.98
C GLY A 93 10.13 -0.58 -11.98
N GLU A 94 9.82 0.71 -12.14
CA GLU A 94 10.28 1.74 -11.20
C GLU A 94 9.72 1.54 -9.80
N ARG A 95 8.44 1.20 -9.69
CA ARG A 95 7.81 0.92 -8.38
C ARG A 95 8.48 -0.25 -7.68
N LEU A 96 8.75 -1.35 -8.39
CA LEU A 96 9.41 -2.53 -7.84
C LEU A 96 10.87 -2.23 -7.47
N ARG A 97 11.58 -1.43 -8.27
CA ARG A 97 12.92 -0.95 -7.95
C ARG A 97 12.97 -0.22 -6.62
N GLN A 98 12.01 0.65 -6.36
CA GLN A 98 11.89 1.38 -5.09
C GLN A 98 11.66 0.44 -3.89
N PHE A 99 10.88 -0.61 -4.07
CA PHE A 99 10.67 -1.60 -3.00
C PHE A 99 11.94 -2.37 -2.67
N ILE A 100 12.68 -2.87 -3.69
CA ILE A 100 13.96 -3.58 -3.48
C ILE A 100 14.97 -2.65 -2.81
N LYS A 101 15.11 -1.42 -3.29
CA LYS A 101 16.01 -0.44 -2.71
C LYS A 101 15.68 -0.18 -1.24
N ARG A 102 14.40 -0.04 -0.88
CA ARG A 102 13.96 0.13 0.50
C ARG A 102 14.30 -1.07 1.36
N ASP A 103 14.05 -2.29 0.86
CA ASP A 103 14.33 -3.53 1.59
C ASP A 103 15.84 -3.71 1.86
N LEU A 104 16.68 -3.34 0.91
CA LEU A 104 18.15 -3.35 1.06
C LEU A 104 18.64 -2.29 2.06
N LEU A 105 18.17 -1.05 1.91
CA LEU A 105 18.58 0.07 2.78
C LEU A 105 18.09 -0.08 4.23
N HIS A 106 17.08 -0.91 4.45
CA HIS A 106 16.58 -1.19 5.79
C HIS A 106 17.63 -1.84 6.69
N ARG A 107 18.55 -2.63 6.14
CA ARG A 107 19.65 -3.25 6.90
C ARG A 107 20.54 -2.19 7.57
N ASP A 108 20.69 -1.03 6.91
CA ASP A 108 21.54 0.07 7.38
C ASP A 108 20.73 1.16 8.11
N ASN A 109 19.39 1.14 7.98
CA ASN A 109 18.51 2.11 8.61
C ASN A 109 17.20 1.45 9.14
N PRO A 110 17.22 0.93 10.38
CA PRO A 110 16.06 0.27 10.99
C PRO A 110 14.88 1.23 11.26
N ALA A 111 15.07 2.54 11.11
CA ALA A 111 13.99 3.53 11.24
C ALA A 111 13.08 3.60 10.00
N LEU A 112 13.45 2.95 8.89
CA LEU A 112 12.60 2.89 7.71
C LEU A 112 11.30 2.16 8.01
N THR A 113 10.19 2.77 7.61
CA THR A 113 8.85 2.22 7.77
C THR A 113 8.36 1.65 6.45
N PHE A 114 7.68 0.50 6.54
CA PHE A 114 6.94 -0.12 5.44
C PHE A 114 5.46 0.21 5.61
N ARG A 115 4.71 0.23 4.52
CA ARG A 115 3.28 0.49 4.53
C ARG A 115 2.51 -0.68 3.95
N SER A 116 1.26 -0.79 4.35
CA SER A 116 0.30 -1.69 3.69
C SER A 116 0.26 -1.40 2.19
N GLY A 117 0.38 -2.45 1.38
CA GLY A 117 0.55 -2.36 -0.08
C GLY A 117 1.99 -2.32 -0.57
N ASP A 118 2.98 -2.12 0.30
CA ASP A 118 4.39 -2.29 -0.04
C ASP A 118 4.72 -3.77 -0.20
N ILE A 119 5.69 -4.06 -1.07
CA ILE A 119 6.25 -5.40 -1.23
C ILE A 119 7.52 -5.49 -0.38
N THR A 120 7.67 -6.57 0.35
CA THR A 120 8.86 -6.88 1.15
C THR A 120 9.28 -8.33 0.96
N GLY A 121 10.57 -8.60 1.07
CA GLY A 121 11.11 -9.95 1.16
C GLY A 121 10.86 -10.60 2.52
N ALA A 122 11.41 -11.79 2.74
CA ALA A 122 11.33 -12.50 4.02
C ALA A 122 11.84 -11.65 5.18
N GLY A 123 11.22 -11.79 6.35
CA GLY A 123 11.61 -11.09 7.56
C GLY A 123 10.48 -10.93 8.56
N THR A 124 10.77 -10.25 9.65
CA THR A 124 9.83 -9.96 10.71
C THR A 124 9.44 -8.49 10.70
N LEU A 125 8.14 -8.20 10.66
CA LEU A 125 7.64 -6.84 10.68
C LEU A 125 6.75 -6.63 11.91
N SER A 126 6.93 -5.52 12.58
CA SER A 126 6.12 -5.12 13.75
C SER A 126 5.22 -3.94 13.37
N CYS A 127 3.95 -4.03 13.68
CA CYS A 127 3.00 -2.94 13.50
C CYS A 127 3.41 -1.72 14.33
N ALA A 128 3.44 -0.55 13.72
CA ALA A 128 3.82 0.69 14.40
C ALA A 128 2.79 1.15 15.43
N GLY A 129 1.50 0.76 15.26
CA GLY A 129 0.42 1.15 16.16
C GLY A 129 0.27 0.25 17.38
N CYS A 130 0.27 -1.08 17.19
CA CYS A 130 -0.03 -2.01 18.30
C CYS A 130 1.08 -3.02 18.62
N GLY A 131 2.20 -2.98 17.90
CA GLY A 131 3.32 -3.90 18.10
C GLY A 131 3.08 -5.33 17.59
N TRP A 132 1.91 -5.63 17.00
CA TRP A 132 1.64 -6.93 16.42
C TRP A 132 2.70 -7.32 15.39
N THR A 133 3.20 -8.55 15.47
CA THR A 133 4.31 -9.02 14.64
C THR A 133 3.81 -9.93 13.52
N ILE A 134 4.25 -9.67 12.30
CA ILE A 134 4.03 -10.50 11.12
C ILE A 134 5.38 -11.09 10.70
N VAL A 135 5.43 -12.41 10.53
CA VAL A 135 6.61 -13.09 9.98
C VAL A 135 6.32 -13.47 8.54
N THR A 136 7.16 -13.00 7.62
CA THR A 136 7.08 -13.34 6.21
C THR A 136 8.24 -14.26 5.85
N ASN A 137 7.95 -15.42 5.24
CA ASN A 137 8.95 -16.41 4.82
C ASN A 137 9.31 -16.28 3.33
N ARG A 138 8.63 -15.39 2.63
CA ARG A 138 8.79 -15.13 1.18
C ARG A 138 8.39 -13.70 0.88
N THR A 139 8.65 -13.26 -0.34
CA THR A 139 8.13 -12.00 -0.88
C THR A 139 6.61 -11.94 -0.72
N THR A 140 6.14 -10.85 -0.15
CA THR A 140 4.70 -10.64 0.08
C THR A 140 4.33 -9.16 0.01
N VAL A 141 3.10 -8.90 -0.40
CA VAL A 141 2.48 -7.57 -0.30
C VAL A 141 1.91 -7.41 1.12
N LEU A 142 2.33 -6.39 1.83
CA LEU A 142 1.91 -6.17 3.22
C LEU A 142 0.43 -5.83 3.31
N PRO A 143 -0.37 -6.60 4.06
CA PRO A 143 -1.75 -6.25 4.36
C PRO A 143 -1.81 -5.15 5.43
N PRO A 144 -2.97 -4.50 5.64
CA PRO A 144 -3.22 -3.75 6.87
C PRO A 144 -3.07 -4.64 8.10
N CYS A 145 -2.68 -4.09 9.24
CA CYS A 145 -2.53 -4.87 10.47
C CYS A 145 -3.84 -5.59 10.84
N PRO A 146 -3.83 -6.91 10.98
CA PRO A 146 -5.04 -7.67 11.29
C PRO A 146 -5.59 -7.39 12.70
N HIS A 147 -4.75 -6.82 13.58
CA HIS A 147 -5.13 -6.54 14.96
C HIS A 147 -5.72 -5.14 15.17
N CYS A 148 -5.16 -4.09 14.51
CA CYS A 148 -5.58 -2.71 14.72
C CYS A 148 -5.84 -1.90 13.44
N SER A 149 -5.74 -2.55 12.26
CA SER A 149 -5.91 -1.94 10.93
C SER A 149 -4.90 -0.83 10.60
N GLU A 150 -3.86 -0.63 11.41
CA GLU A 150 -2.77 0.29 11.11
C GLU A 150 -2.04 -0.16 9.84
N THR A 151 -1.54 0.80 9.08
CA THR A 151 -0.89 0.56 7.79
C THR A 151 0.63 0.65 7.84
N ALA A 152 1.20 1.14 8.93
CA ALA A 152 2.64 1.33 9.08
C ALA A 152 3.29 0.17 9.85
N TYR A 153 4.45 -0.28 9.34
CA TYR A 153 5.23 -1.36 9.91
C TYR A 153 6.71 -0.98 10.02
N ARG A 154 7.39 -1.60 10.97
CA ARG A 154 8.85 -1.59 11.10
C ARG A 154 9.36 -3.01 10.89
N LYS A 155 10.36 -3.18 10.03
CA LYS A 155 11.00 -4.49 9.82
C LYS A 155 12.11 -4.65 10.87
N SER A 156 12.18 -5.81 11.51
CA SER A 156 13.30 -6.15 12.37
C SER A 156 14.44 -6.71 11.52
N ALA A 157 15.65 -6.32 11.87
CA ALA A 157 16.86 -6.83 11.20
C ALA A 157 17.08 -8.32 11.53
#